data_d0fc47bbf9e9d43d111cbc2e12b84f7d
#
_entry.id   d0fc47bbf9e9d43d111cbc2e12b84f7d
#
_cell.length_a   1.000
_cell.length_b   1.000
_cell.length_c   1.000
_cell.angle_alpha   90.00
_cell.angle_beta   90.00
_cell.angle_gamma   90.00
#
_symmetry.space_group_name_H-M   'P 1'
#
loop_
_entity.id
_entity.type
_entity.pdbx_description
1 polymer ?
#
loop_
_entity_poly.entity_id
_entity_poly.type
_entity_poly.pdbx_seq_one_letter_code
_entity_poly.pdbx_strand_id
1 'polypeptide(L)'
;HGRGRVSTETAAHIMQIAKELGYEPNPAGKALAARKKQSHVAVILPSEGNPFFDEVIRGLQTSAEFYSSYGLKMELYTMKGYNAQIQLDILNRVSQSVEALIIDPIDDESIREALDKLVDEGKFIVTVNNDASTTKRHCYVGADYENSGITACALLAALTKARANVGIVLGNRQLLGHCKRLEGFFQRMDSLPDFHVAAVV
;
A
#
# COMPACT_ATOMS: atom_id res chain seq x y z
N HIS A 1 11.06 6.18 20.31
CA HIS A 1 12.40 6.71 20.63
C HIS A 1 13.03 6.11 21.90
N GLY A 2 12.76 4.86 22.26
CA GLY A 2 13.21 4.18 23.49
C GLY A 2 14.63 3.59 23.48
N ARG A 3 15.62 4.20 22.83
CA ARG A 3 17.02 3.72 22.83
C ARG A 3 18.00 4.81 23.29
N GLY A 4 17.66 5.52 24.35
CA GLY A 4 18.54 6.49 24.98
C GLY A 4 18.92 6.06 26.39
N ARG A 5 20.00 6.63 26.94
CA ARG A 5 20.57 6.42 28.27
C ARG A 5 19.65 6.82 29.44
N VAL A 6 18.35 6.84 29.26
CA VAL A 6 17.36 7.32 30.27
C VAL A 6 16.39 6.20 30.59
N SER A 7 16.02 6.04 31.87
CA SER A 7 15.00 5.09 32.29
C SER A 7 13.62 5.44 31.69
N THR A 8 12.73 4.46 31.60
CA THR A 8 11.35 4.67 31.13
C THR A 8 10.61 5.69 31.99
N GLU A 9 10.87 5.72 33.29
CA GLU A 9 10.28 6.66 34.23
C GLU A 9 10.76 8.11 33.96
N THR A 10 12.08 8.30 33.78
CA THR A 10 12.64 9.60 33.42
C THR A 10 12.14 10.10 32.05
N ALA A 11 12.01 9.19 31.09
CA ALA A 11 11.46 9.54 29.76
C ALA A 11 9.98 10.00 29.87
N ALA A 12 9.16 9.30 30.66
CA ALA A 12 7.76 9.68 30.90
C ALA A 12 7.66 11.05 31.58
N HIS A 13 8.50 11.32 32.58
CA HIS A 13 8.53 12.60 33.28
C HIS A 13 8.95 13.76 32.36
N ILE A 14 9.96 13.56 31.50
CA ILE A 14 10.37 14.55 30.49
C ILE A 14 9.23 14.84 29.51
N MET A 15 8.51 13.83 29.07
CA MET A 15 7.38 14.00 28.15
C MET A 15 6.21 14.75 28.79
N GLN A 16 5.98 14.52 30.07
CA GLN A 16 4.95 15.24 30.84
C GLN A 16 5.30 16.73 30.95
N ILE A 17 6.52 17.06 31.38
CA ILE A 17 7.00 18.45 31.47
C ILE A 17 6.98 19.15 30.12
N ALA A 18 7.40 18.47 29.06
CA ALA A 18 7.36 19.02 27.70
C ALA A 18 5.92 19.38 27.29
N LYS A 19 4.94 18.55 27.64
CA LYS A 19 3.52 18.80 27.39
C LYS A 19 2.99 19.98 28.21
N GLU A 20 3.35 20.06 29.49
CA GLU A 20 2.94 21.14 30.39
C GLU A 20 3.52 22.51 29.98
N LEU A 21 4.73 22.51 29.41
CA LEU A 21 5.38 23.72 28.90
C LEU A 21 4.97 24.07 27.46
N GLY A 22 4.05 23.30 26.84
CA GLY A 22 3.64 23.52 25.44
C GLY A 22 4.79 23.34 24.43
N TYR A 23 5.80 22.51 24.78
CA TYR A 23 6.93 22.29 23.89
C TYR A 23 6.49 21.50 22.63
N GLU A 24 6.55 22.16 21.48
CA GLU A 24 6.42 21.52 20.18
C GLU A 24 7.81 21.31 19.57
N PRO A 25 8.17 20.05 19.25
CA PRO A 25 9.45 19.77 18.62
C PRO A 25 9.60 20.50 17.30
N ASN A 26 10.63 21.34 17.16
CA ASN A 26 10.90 22.06 15.93
C ASN A 26 11.12 21.07 14.76
N PRO A 27 10.29 21.13 13.68
CA PRO A 27 10.41 20.27 12.50
C PRO A 27 11.81 20.32 11.86
N ALA A 28 12.45 21.50 11.82
CA ALA A 28 13.80 21.67 11.29
C ALA A 28 14.86 20.96 12.16
N GLY A 29 14.71 20.99 13.49
CA GLY A 29 15.58 20.24 14.40
C GLY A 29 15.39 18.73 14.28
N LYS A 30 14.16 18.25 14.07
CA LYS A 30 13.88 16.84 13.77
C LYS A 30 14.49 16.42 12.43
N ALA A 31 14.36 17.24 11.37
CA ALA A 31 14.95 16.99 10.09
C ALA A 31 16.49 16.91 10.15
N LEU A 32 17.14 17.82 10.90
CA LEU A 32 18.58 17.80 11.09
C LEU A 32 19.06 16.55 11.86
N ALA A 33 18.30 16.10 12.87
CA ALA A 33 18.60 14.88 13.58
C ALA A 33 18.36 13.62 12.72
N ALA A 34 17.32 13.61 11.89
CA ALA A 34 17.01 12.55 10.94
C ALA A 34 18.08 12.42 9.84
N ARG A 35 18.66 13.54 9.37
CA ARG A 35 19.79 13.52 8.42
C ARG A 35 21.00 12.72 8.89
N LYS A 36 21.22 12.64 10.21
CA LYS A 36 22.30 11.81 10.79
C LYS A 36 22.01 10.31 10.73
N LYS A 37 20.73 9.92 10.61
CA LYS A 37 20.29 8.54 10.48
C LYS A 37 19.46 8.44 9.23
N GLN A 38 20.12 8.12 8.11
CA GLN A 38 19.40 7.86 6.85
C GLN A 38 18.45 6.68 7.07
N SER A 39 17.18 6.88 6.72
CA SER A 39 16.18 5.82 6.69
C SER A 39 15.96 5.40 5.25
N HIS A 40 16.15 4.12 4.97
CA HIS A 40 16.03 3.56 3.64
C HIS A 40 14.65 2.94 3.46
N VAL A 41 14.01 3.25 2.35
CA VAL A 41 12.70 2.72 1.95
C VAL A 41 12.85 2.04 0.59
N ALA A 42 12.51 0.76 0.51
CA ALA A 42 12.35 0.11 -0.78
C ALA A 42 10.91 0.28 -1.27
N VAL A 43 10.75 0.51 -2.58
CA VAL A 43 9.46 0.51 -3.27
C VAL A 43 9.47 -0.61 -4.29
N ILE A 44 8.52 -1.55 -4.20
CA ILE A 44 8.44 -2.71 -5.10
C ILE A 44 7.15 -2.63 -5.90
N LEU A 45 7.25 -2.46 -7.23
CA LEU A 45 6.10 -2.33 -8.12
C LEU A 45 6.22 -3.27 -9.33
N PRO A 46 5.13 -3.95 -9.75
CA PRO A 46 5.05 -4.71 -10.99
C PRO A 46 4.81 -3.77 -12.19
N SER A 47 5.69 -2.79 -12.37
CA SER A 47 5.46 -1.63 -13.24
C SER A 47 6.07 -1.74 -14.63
N GLU A 48 6.96 -2.70 -14.89
CA GLU A 48 7.65 -2.77 -16.17
C GLU A 48 6.69 -3.04 -17.33
N GLY A 49 6.62 -2.06 -18.25
CA GLY A 49 5.74 -2.12 -19.41
C GLY A 49 4.25 -1.87 -19.12
N ASN A 50 3.91 -1.37 -17.92
CA ASN A 50 2.55 -1.02 -17.55
C ASN A 50 2.40 0.48 -17.29
N PRO A 51 1.82 1.25 -18.24
CA PRO A 51 1.67 2.71 -18.13
C PRO A 51 0.82 3.16 -16.92
N PHE A 52 0.03 2.26 -16.32
CA PHE A 52 -0.73 2.56 -15.11
C PHE A 52 0.17 3.10 -13.99
N PHE A 53 1.41 2.61 -13.91
CA PHE A 53 2.33 3.00 -12.85
C PHE A 53 3.09 4.30 -13.12
N ASP A 54 2.99 4.90 -14.30
CA ASP A 54 3.76 6.12 -14.65
C ASP A 54 3.47 7.27 -13.68
N GLU A 55 2.19 7.49 -13.35
CA GLU A 55 1.79 8.52 -12.38
C GLU A 55 2.21 8.16 -10.94
N VAL A 56 2.13 6.88 -10.57
CA VAL A 56 2.56 6.39 -9.26
C VAL A 56 4.07 6.62 -9.10
N ILE A 57 4.86 6.25 -10.11
CA ILE A 57 6.31 6.43 -10.12
C ILE A 57 6.67 7.92 -10.04
N ARG A 58 5.97 8.78 -10.79
CA ARG A 58 6.19 10.23 -10.74
C ARG A 58 5.92 10.79 -9.35
N GLY A 59 4.82 10.37 -8.70
CA GLY A 59 4.50 10.75 -7.33
C GLY A 59 5.56 10.30 -6.32
N LEU A 60 6.06 9.06 -6.47
CA LEU A 60 7.14 8.51 -5.65
C LEU A 60 8.44 9.29 -5.82
N GLN A 61 8.83 9.64 -7.06
CA GLN A 61 10.02 10.43 -7.35
C GLN A 61 9.95 11.82 -6.71
N THR A 62 8.82 12.52 -6.88
CA THR A 62 8.58 13.83 -6.25
C THR A 62 8.66 13.73 -4.73
N SER A 63 8.08 12.69 -4.15
CA SER A 63 8.14 12.44 -2.71
C SER A 63 9.57 12.12 -2.25
N ALA A 64 10.31 11.31 -3.01
CA ALA A 64 11.70 10.96 -2.70
C ALA A 64 12.60 12.21 -2.69
N GLU A 65 12.46 13.11 -3.65
CA GLU A 65 13.17 14.38 -3.69
C GLU A 65 12.85 15.24 -2.47
N PHE A 66 11.56 15.42 -2.15
CA PHE A 66 11.12 16.21 -1.01
C PHE A 66 11.67 15.67 0.31
N TYR A 67 11.48 14.37 0.56
CA TYR A 67 11.86 13.74 1.81
C TYR A 67 13.35 13.41 1.93
N SER A 68 14.13 13.50 0.86
CA SER A 68 15.59 13.37 0.90
C SER A 68 16.23 14.38 1.85
N SER A 69 15.67 15.59 1.91
CA SER A 69 16.11 16.65 2.83
C SER A 69 15.88 16.28 4.32
N TYR A 70 14.99 15.32 4.60
CA TYR A 70 14.70 14.78 5.93
C TYR A 70 15.47 13.49 6.25
N GLY A 71 16.40 13.09 5.36
CA GLY A 71 17.23 11.90 5.55
C GLY A 71 16.56 10.60 5.11
N LEU A 72 15.48 10.67 4.30
CA LEU A 72 14.84 9.49 3.73
C LEU A 72 15.47 9.19 2.36
N LYS A 73 15.96 7.97 2.17
CA LYS A 73 16.41 7.45 0.89
C LYS A 73 15.39 6.45 0.37
N MET A 74 14.83 6.68 -0.80
CA MET A 74 13.85 5.82 -1.43
C MET A 74 14.45 5.16 -2.68
N GLU A 75 14.31 3.84 -2.81
CA GLU A 75 14.80 3.07 -3.96
C GLU A 75 13.66 2.29 -4.58
N LEU A 76 13.48 2.45 -5.90
CA LEU A 76 12.46 1.76 -6.67
C LEU A 76 13.02 0.46 -7.27
N TYR A 77 12.29 -0.63 -7.04
CA TYR A 77 12.52 -1.95 -7.61
C TYR A 77 11.31 -2.31 -8.46
N THR A 78 11.55 -2.60 -9.73
CA THR A 78 10.49 -2.92 -10.69
C THR A 78 10.58 -4.37 -11.12
N MET A 79 9.45 -4.91 -11.55
CA MET A 79 9.35 -6.22 -12.16
C MET A 79 8.33 -6.21 -13.29
N LYS A 80 8.50 -7.15 -14.24
CA LYS A 80 7.56 -7.34 -15.34
C LYS A 80 6.47 -8.32 -14.95
N GLY A 81 5.21 -7.89 -15.10
CA GLY A 81 4.04 -8.73 -14.83
C GLY A 81 3.90 -9.09 -13.34
N TYR A 82 3.14 -10.15 -13.07
CA TYR A 82 2.72 -10.54 -11.73
C TYR A 82 3.22 -11.97 -11.44
N ASN A 83 4.47 -12.09 -11.03
CA ASN A 83 5.09 -13.36 -10.64
C ASN A 83 5.51 -13.29 -9.16
N ALA A 84 4.83 -14.05 -8.31
CA ALA A 84 5.04 -14.05 -6.87
C ALA A 84 6.49 -14.43 -6.48
N GLN A 85 7.11 -15.39 -7.18
CA GLN A 85 8.48 -15.79 -6.89
C GLN A 85 9.48 -14.65 -7.16
N ILE A 86 9.32 -13.93 -8.29
CA ILE A 86 10.17 -12.77 -8.61
C ILE A 86 9.98 -11.67 -7.55
N GLN A 87 8.74 -11.42 -7.14
CA GLN A 87 8.47 -10.42 -6.10
C GLN A 87 9.09 -10.83 -4.76
N LEU A 88 8.97 -12.11 -4.38
CA LEU A 88 9.55 -12.65 -3.17
C LEU A 88 11.09 -12.55 -3.18
N ASP A 89 11.73 -12.83 -4.31
CA ASP A 89 13.19 -12.72 -4.46
C ASP A 89 13.66 -11.27 -4.29
N ILE A 90 12.95 -10.30 -4.89
CA ILE A 90 13.22 -8.87 -4.70
C ILE A 90 13.05 -8.51 -3.22
N LEU A 91 11.94 -8.90 -2.60
CA LEU A 91 11.60 -8.61 -1.22
C LEU A 91 12.68 -9.15 -0.26
N ASN A 92 13.10 -10.39 -0.42
CA ASN A 92 14.15 -11.02 0.38
C ASN A 92 15.51 -10.31 0.22
N ARG A 93 15.82 -9.86 -0.99
CA ARG A 93 17.08 -9.15 -1.27
C ARG A 93 17.13 -7.78 -0.60
N VAL A 94 16.03 -7.01 -0.66
CA VAL A 94 16.04 -5.60 -0.20
C VAL A 94 15.73 -5.45 1.27
N SER A 95 14.99 -6.38 1.87
CA SER A 95 14.50 -6.29 3.25
C SER A 95 15.61 -6.13 4.30
N GLN A 96 16.80 -6.66 4.04
CA GLN A 96 17.94 -6.58 4.96
C GLN A 96 18.53 -5.16 5.06
N SER A 97 18.33 -4.32 4.04
CA SER A 97 18.96 -3.00 3.92
C SER A 97 18.02 -1.83 4.17
N VAL A 98 16.74 -2.08 4.44
CA VAL A 98 15.73 -1.03 4.58
C VAL A 98 14.99 -1.07 5.92
N GLU A 99 14.51 0.06 6.38
CA GLU A 99 13.65 0.19 7.55
C GLU A 99 12.17 0.12 7.21
N ALA A 100 11.81 0.46 5.96
CA ALA A 100 10.43 0.44 5.50
C ALA A 100 10.31 -0.08 4.06
N LEU A 101 9.13 -0.57 3.75
CA LEU A 101 8.78 -1.11 2.44
C LEU A 101 7.45 -0.53 1.99
N ILE A 102 7.41 -0.08 0.73
CA ILE A 102 6.19 0.24 -0.01
C ILE A 102 6.07 -0.82 -1.11
N ILE A 103 4.96 -1.54 -1.15
CA ILE A 103 4.81 -2.66 -2.10
C ILE A 103 3.41 -2.69 -2.69
N ASP A 104 3.32 -2.95 -4.01
CA ASP A 104 2.10 -3.44 -4.65
C ASP A 104 2.12 -4.97 -4.61
N PRO A 105 1.47 -5.60 -3.60
CA PRO A 105 1.63 -7.02 -3.37
C PRO A 105 0.83 -7.85 -4.37
N ILE A 106 1.44 -8.94 -4.81
CA ILE A 106 0.73 -10.04 -5.47
C ILE A 106 -0.01 -10.81 -4.37
N ASP A 107 -1.26 -11.20 -4.64
CA ASP A 107 -2.07 -11.99 -3.70
C ASP A 107 -1.62 -13.45 -3.70
N ASP A 108 -0.56 -13.71 -2.96
CA ASP A 108 0.09 -15.01 -2.81
C ASP A 108 0.46 -15.24 -1.34
N GLU A 109 0.32 -16.49 -0.87
CA GLU A 109 0.57 -16.83 0.53
C GLU A 109 2.01 -16.56 0.93
N SER A 110 2.97 -16.89 0.07
CA SER A 110 4.39 -16.65 0.34
C SER A 110 4.73 -15.16 0.51
N ILE A 111 4.06 -14.29 -0.24
CA ILE A 111 4.20 -12.83 -0.10
C ILE A 111 3.58 -12.37 1.22
N ARG A 112 2.38 -12.86 1.59
CA ARG A 112 1.73 -12.50 2.86
C ARG A 112 2.58 -12.91 4.06
N GLU A 113 3.09 -14.14 4.08
CA GLU A 113 3.98 -14.64 5.13
C GLU A 113 5.27 -13.81 5.24
N ALA A 114 5.87 -13.47 4.10
CA ALA A 114 7.07 -12.65 4.07
C ALA A 114 6.82 -11.22 4.61
N LEU A 115 5.69 -10.60 4.28
CA LEU A 115 5.30 -9.29 4.81
C LEU A 115 5.08 -9.35 6.33
N ASP A 116 4.38 -10.35 6.83
CA ASP A 116 4.14 -10.54 8.26
C ASP A 116 5.45 -10.73 9.04
N LYS A 117 6.35 -11.55 8.51
CA LYS A 117 7.69 -11.73 9.08
C LYS A 117 8.46 -10.41 9.16
N LEU A 118 8.42 -9.60 8.11
CA LEU A 118 9.11 -8.31 8.11
C LEU A 118 8.52 -7.33 9.12
N VAL A 119 7.20 -7.34 9.33
CA VAL A 119 6.58 -6.55 10.41
C VAL A 119 7.05 -7.03 11.78
N ASP A 120 7.11 -8.34 12.01
CA ASP A 120 7.61 -8.92 13.27
C ASP A 120 9.09 -8.58 13.51
N GLU A 121 9.88 -8.42 12.44
CA GLU A 121 11.26 -7.91 12.49
C GLU A 121 11.37 -6.39 12.69
N GLY A 122 10.25 -5.70 12.81
CA GLY A 122 10.18 -4.26 13.07
C GLY A 122 10.28 -3.37 11.83
N LYS A 123 10.08 -3.90 10.64
CA LYS A 123 9.99 -3.11 9.40
C LYS A 123 8.62 -2.45 9.27
N PHE A 124 8.59 -1.23 8.70
CA PHE A 124 7.34 -0.53 8.45
C PHE A 124 6.83 -0.86 7.03
N ILE A 125 5.66 -1.49 6.94
CA ILE A 125 5.11 -1.97 5.67
C ILE A 125 3.89 -1.15 5.25
N VAL A 126 3.94 -0.64 4.02
CA VAL A 126 2.82 0.03 3.35
C VAL A 126 2.49 -0.72 2.08
N THR A 127 1.24 -1.13 1.92
CA THR A 127 0.76 -1.66 0.64
C THR A 127 0.16 -0.54 -0.20
N VAL A 128 0.38 -0.59 -1.51
CA VAL A 128 -0.14 0.42 -2.45
C VAL A 128 -0.85 -0.27 -3.60
N ASN A 129 -1.85 0.39 -4.20
CA ASN A 129 -2.66 -0.11 -5.30
C ASN A 129 -3.40 -1.41 -4.92
N ASN A 130 -2.76 -2.58 -4.90
CA ASN A 130 -3.33 -3.78 -4.32
C ASN A 130 -3.04 -3.85 -2.82
N ASP A 131 -3.94 -4.51 -2.09
CA ASP A 131 -3.81 -4.69 -0.65
C ASP A 131 -3.46 -6.14 -0.28
N ALA A 132 -2.89 -6.29 0.88
CA ALA A 132 -2.70 -7.55 1.58
C ALA A 132 -3.38 -7.45 2.96
N SER A 133 -4.70 -7.31 2.95
CA SER A 133 -5.53 -6.95 4.13
C SER A 133 -5.47 -7.96 5.27
N THR A 134 -5.09 -9.21 4.97
CA THR A 134 -4.94 -10.29 5.97
C THR A 134 -3.57 -10.29 6.64
N THR A 135 -2.67 -9.35 6.28
CA THR A 135 -1.33 -9.24 6.85
C THR A 135 -1.26 -8.18 7.95
N LYS A 136 -0.15 -8.20 8.69
CA LYS A 136 0.19 -7.22 9.75
C LYS A 136 0.66 -5.87 9.19
N ARG A 137 0.51 -5.59 7.91
CA ARG A 137 0.91 -4.32 7.29
C ARG A 137 0.41 -3.11 8.07
N HIS A 138 1.14 -2.01 8.08
CA HIS A 138 0.80 -0.82 8.87
C HIS A 138 -0.29 0.03 8.22
N CYS A 139 -0.27 0.17 6.89
CA CYS A 139 -1.34 0.85 6.17
C CYS A 139 -1.44 0.42 4.71
N TYR A 140 -2.57 0.73 4.10
CA TYR A 140 -2.85 0.59 2.69
C TYR A 140 -3.15 1.96 2.08
N VAL A 141 -2.60 2.22 0.89
CA VAL A 141 -2.85 3.41 0.09
C VAL A 141 -3.36 2.98 -1.28
N GLY A 142 -4.64 3.16 -1.53
CA GLY A 142 -5.27 2.76 -2.78
C GLY A 142 -6.76 3.06 -2.80
N ALA A 143 -7.44 2.56 -3.84
CA ALA A 143 -8.89 2.70 -3.97
C ALA A 143 -9.64 1.65 -3.14
N ASP A 144 -10.85 1.99 -2.73
CA ASP A 144 -11.84 1.01 -2.27
C ASP A 144 -12.39 0.27 -3.49
N TYR A 145 -11.79 -0.87 -3.80
CA TYR A 145 -12.12 -1.63 -5.00
C TYR A 145 -13.49 -2.27 -4.95
N GLU A 146 -13.95 -2.68 -3.79
CA GLU A 146 -15.30 -3.25 -3.61
C GLU A 146 -16.36 -2.18 -3.90
N ASN A 147 -16.21 -1.01 -3.29
CA ASN A 147 -17.10 0.12 -3.55
C ASN A 147 -17.01 0.63 -5.01
N SER A 148 -15.84 0.51 -5.65
CA SER A 148 -15.69 0.80 -7.08
C SER A 148 -16.57 -0.13 -7.93
N GLY A 149 -16.63 -1.42 -7.60
CA GLY A 149 -17.50 -2.40 -8.25
C GLY A 149 -18.98 -2.11 -8.04
N ILE A 150 -19.37 -1.82 -6.80
CA ILE A 150 -20.74 -1.40 -6.44
C ILE A 150 -21.15 -0.18 -7.27
N THR A 151 -20.30 0.82 -7.33
CA THR A 151 -20.53 2.06 -8.09
C THR A 151 -20.68 1.80 -9.59
N ALA A 152 -19.82 0.97 -10.16
CA ALA A 152 -19.88 0.61 -11.59
C ALA A 152 -21.22 -0.07 -11.94
N CYS A 153 -21.67 -1.03 -11.11
CA CYS A 153 -22.96 -1.68 -11.29
C CYS A 153 -24.12 -0.67 -11.15
N ALA A 154 -24.09 0.19 -10.14
CA ALA A 154 -25.13 1.18 -9.92
C ALA A 154 -25.25 2.19 -11.07
N LEU A 155 -24.13 2.68 -11.61
CA LEU A 155 -24.10 3.58 -12.76
C LEU A 155 -24.65 2.89 -14.02
N LEU A 156 -24.22 1.66 -14.29
CA LEU A 156 -24.69 0.90 -15.43
C LEU A 156 -26.19 0.62 -15.32
N ALA A 157 -26.69 0.24 -14.15
CA ALA A 157 -28.11 0.03 -13.88
C ALA A 157 -28.91 1.31 -14.10
N ALA A 158 -28.40 2.47 -13.66
CA ALA A 158 -29.07 3.76 -13.91
C ALA A 158 -29.17 4.08 -15.41
N LEU A 159 -28.12 3.84 -16.18
CA LEU A 159 -28.06 4.09 -17.61
C LEU A 159 -28.96 3.14 -18.41
N THR A 160 -29.17 1.92 -17.96
CA THR A 160 -29.94 0.87 -18.63
C THR A 160 -31.35 0.70 -18.05
N LYS A 161 -31.75 1.55 -17.11
CA LYS A 161 -33.00 1.41 -16.34
C LYS A 161 -33.13 0.06 -15.65
N ALA A 162 -32.02 -0.43 -15.13
CA ALA A 162 -31.85 -1.71 -14.45
C ALA A 162 -32.23 -2.94 -15.30
N ARG A 163 -32.08 -2.85 -16.61
CA ARG A 163 -32.34 -3.95 -17.57
C ARG A 163 -31.18 -4.09 -18.51
N ALA A 164 -30.33 -5.10 -18.32
CA ALA A 164 -29.21 -5.35 -19.22
C ALA A 164 -28.65 -6.78 -19.10
N ASN A 165 -28.08 -7.24 -20.21
CA ASN A 165 -27.14 -8.33 -20.23
C ASN A 165 -25.73 -7.75 -20.31
N VAL A 166 -24.89 -8.01 -19.32
CA VAL A 166 -23.58 -7.38 -19.14
C VAL A 166 -22.46 -8.39 -19.36
N GLY A 167 -21.49 -8.04 -20.20
CA GLY A 167 -20.20 -8.73 -20.23
C GLY A 167 -19.20 -8.01 -19.32
N ILE A 168 -18.45 -8.75 -18.51
CA ILE A 168 -17.39 -8.19 -17.66
C ILE A 168 -16.05 -8.68 -18.19
N VAL A 169 -15.17 -7.74 -18.52
CA VAL A 169 -13.77 -8.03 -18.84
C VAL A 169 -12.96 -7.79 -17.57
N LEU A 170 -12.39 -8.85 -17.03
CA LEU A 170 -11.59 -8.81 -15.82
C LEU A 170 -10.10 -8.90 -16.18
N GLY A 171 -9.26 -8.26 -15.40
CA GLY A 171 -7.82 -8.43 -15.52
C GLY A 171 -7.32 -9.69 -14.79
N ASN A 172 -6.10 -9.63 -14.28
CA ASN A 172 -5.51 -10.77 -13.58
C ASN A 172 -6.23 -11.06 -12.24
N ARG A 173 -6.72 -12.30 -12.08
CA ARG A 173 -7.40 -12.76 -10.85
C ARG A 173 -6.45 -12.91 -9.63
N GLN A 174 -5.14 -12.89 -9.84
CA GLN A 174 -4.15 -12.85 -8.76
C GLN A 174 -3.98 -11.45 -8.14
N LEU A 175 -4.73 -10.46 -8.64
CA LEU A 175 -4.77 -9.12 -8.08
C LEU A 175 -6.05 -8.94 -7.26
N LEU A 176 -5.88 -8.78 -5.96
CA LEU A 176 -7.00 -8.61 -5.02
C LEU A 176 -7.97 -7.50 -5.47
N GLY A 177 -7.44 -6.39 -5.99
CA GLY A 177 -8.26 -5.28 -6.46
C GLY A 177 -9.20 -5.63 -7.61
N HIS A 178 -8.81 -6.55 -8.50
CA HIS A 178 -9.69 -7.03 -9.58
C HIS A 178 -10.81 -7.92 -9.04
N CYS A 179 -10.48 -8.83 -8.13
CA CYS A 179 -11.48 -9.70 -7.49
C CYS A 179 -12.47 -8.87 -6.66
N LYS A 180 -12.00 -7.91 -5.90
CA LYS A 180 -12.84 -7.02 -5.08
C LYS A 180 -13.81 -6.18 -5.90
N ARG A 181 -13.37 -5.65 -7.05
CA ARG A 181 -14.29 -4.97 -7.97
C ARG A 181 -15.40 -5.87 -8.49
N LEU A 182 -15.04 -7.12 -8.83
CA LEU A 182 -16.02 -8.10 -9.28
C LEU A 182 -17.02 -8.46 -8.17
N GLU A 183 -16.54 -8.71 -6.97
CA GLU A 183 -17.37 -8.97 -5.78
C GLU A 183 -18.38 -7.83 -5.54
N GLY A 184 -17.90 -6.58 -5.49
CA GLY A 184 -18.75 -5.41 -5.29
C GLY A 184 -19.78 -5.23 -6.42
N PHE A 185 -19.40 -5.52 -7.68
CA PHE A 185 -20.32 -5.48 -8.80
C PHE A 185 -21.47 -6.49 -8.60
N PHE A 186 -21.17 -7.74 -8.29
CA PHE A 186 -22.17 -8.78 -8.03
C PHE A 186 -23.04 -8.45 -6.82
N GLN A 187 -22.43 -8.00 -5.72
CA GLN A 187 -23.17 -7.59 -4.51
C GLN A 187 -24.28 -6.56 -4.83
N ARG A 188 -23.97 -5.59 -5.67
CA ARG A 188 -24.96 -4.58 -6.07
C ARG A 188 -25.99 -5.14 -7.06
N MET A 189 -25.56 -6.05 -7.94
CA MET A 189 -26.41 -6.68 -8.93
C MET A 189 -27.52 -7.54 -8.31
N ASP A 190 -27.27 -8.19 -7.19
CA ASP A 190 -28.24 -9.08 -6.50
C ASP A 190 -29.59 -8.43 -6.20
N SER A 191 -29.63 -7.09 -6.13
CA SER A 191 -30.87 -6.33 -5.95
C SER A 191 -31.56 -5.93 -7.27
N LEU A 192 -31.08 -6.40 -8.43
CA LEU A 192 -31.53 -6.01 -9.77
C LEU A 192 -32.02 -7.21 -10.57
N PRO A 193 -33.31 -7.56 -10.53
CA PRO A 193 -33.83 -8.83 -11.09
C PRO A 193 -33.72 -8.96 -12.62
N ASP A 194 -33.75 -7.83 -13.35
CA ASP A 194 -33.66 -7.82 -14.82
C ASP A 194 -32.23 -7.47 -15.33
N PHE A 195 -31.24 -7.64 -14.45
CA PHE A 195 -29.84 -7.29 -14.75
C PHE A 195 -28.99 -8.53 -14.65
N HIS A 196 -28.40 -8.99 -15.74
CA HIS A 196 -27.73 -10.29 -15.80
C HIS A 196 -26.31 -10.15 -16.33
N VAL A 197 -25.37 -10.88 -15.72
CA VAL A 197 -24.02 -11.04 -16.26
C VAL A 197 -24.01 -12.24 -17.21
N ALA A 198 -23.82 -11.96 -18.49
CA ALA A 198 -23.76 -12.97 -19.54
C ALA A 198 -22.41 -13.70 -19.59
N ALA A 199 -21.32 -12.99 -19.31
CA ALA A 199 -19.97 -13.55 -19.27
C ALA A 199 -19.03 -12.72 -18.38
N VAL A 200 -18.03 -13.39 -17.80
CA VAL A 200 -16.86 -12.80 -17.17
C VAL A 200 -15.62 -13.41 -17.82
N VAL A 201 -14.82 -12.61 -18.51
CA VAL A 201 -13.63 -13.03 -19.26
C VAL A 201 -12.39 -12.30 -18.78
#